data_d4f1c0e53e21f2cf726de7032aa3057c
#
_entry.id   d4f1c0e53e21f2cf726de7032aa3057c
#
_cell.length_a   1.000
_cell.length_b   1.000
_cell.length_c   1.000
_cell.angle_alpha   90.00
_cell.angle_beta   90.00
_cell.angle_gamma   90.00
#
_symmetry.space_group_name_H-M   'P 1'
#
loop_
_entity.id
_entity.type
_entity.pdbx_description
1 polymer ?
#
loop_
_entity_poly.entity_id
_entity_poly.type
_entity_poly.pdbx_seq_one_letter_code
_entity_poly.pdbx_strand_id
1 'polypeptide(L)'
;GSEAAEKAEADFRRAFSRGEIPEEIETSEISPAEPAAARVLVALGLAASMREARRKVAEGALSLYEAGQPRTVKNPDEALDVSHEVILRLGRKFRRVVWNPRP
;
A
#
# COMPACT_ATOMS: atom_id res chain seq x y z
N GLY A 1 20.77 6.01 -12.04
CA GLY A 1 21.40 7.24 -11.80
C GLY A 1 20.66 8.14 -10.87
N SER A 2 21.35 9.18 -10.42
CA SER A 2 20.77 10.13 -9.48
C SER A 2 19.55 10.87 -10.03
N GLU A 3 19.52 11.10 -11.33
CA GLU A 3 18.38 11.79 -11.93
C GLU A 3 17.08 11.02 -11.80
N ALA A 4 17.11 9.71 -11.97
CA ALA A 4 15.92 8.88 -11.82
C ALA A 4 15.45 8.88 -10.36
N ALA A 5 16.37 8.81 -9.41
CA ALA A 5 16.05 8.84 -8.00
C ALA A 5 15.47 10.20 -7.58
N GLU A 6 16.06 11.29 -8.07
CA GLU A 6 15.58 12.63 -7.78
C GLU A 6 14.17 12.86 -8.32
N LYS A 7 13.90 12.36 -9.51
CA LYS A 7 12.59 12.50 -10.13
C LYS A 7 11.52 11.74 -9.35
N ALA A 8 11.82 10.53 -8.93
CA ALA A 8 10.90 9.73 -8.12
C ALA A 8 10.62 10.41 -6.79
N GLU A 9 11.64 10.96 -6.16
CA GLU A 9 11.49 11.68 -4.91
C GLU A 9 10.65 12.95 -5.07
N ALA A 10 10.84 13.67 -6.16
CA ALA A 10 10.05 14.87 -6.45
C ALA A 10 8.57 14.54 -6.64
N ASP A 11 8.26 13.46 -7.36
CA ASP A 11 6.89 13.02 -7.56
C ASP A 11 6.23 12.62 -6.23
N PHE A 12 6.98 12.00 -5.36
CA PHE A 12 6.51 11.61 -4.03
C PHE A 12 6.19 12.86 -3.20
N ARG A 13 7.04 13.87 -3.26
CA ARG A 13 6.82 15.15 -2.56
C ARG A 13 5.57 15.88 -3.04
N ARG A 14 5.24 15.78 -4.31
CA ARG A 14 4.01 16.38 -4.82
C ARG A 14 2.78 15.79 -4.16
N ALA A 15 2.77 14.49 -3.94
CA ALA A 15 1.67 13.83 -3.26
C ALA A 15 1.53 14.35 -1.82
N PHE A 16 2.63 14.52 -1.12
CA PHE A 16 2.62 15.09 0.22
C PHE A 16 2.12 16.53 0.22
N SER A 17 2.57 17.33 -0.75
CA SER A 17 2.19 18.74 -0.86
C SER A 17 0.70 18.91 -1.08
N ARG A 18 0.06 17.94 -1.75
CA ARG A 18 -1.37 17.99 -2.01
C ARG A 18 -2.19 17.44 -0.84
N GLY A 19 -1.55 16.97 0.19
CA GLY A 19 -2.24 16.37 1.32
C GLY A 19 -2.80 14.98 1.03
N GLU A 20 -2.42 14.37 -0.08
CA GLU A 20 -2.88 13.03 -0.43
C GLU A 20 -2.25 11.96 0.43
N ILE A 21 -0.98 12.14 0.78
CA ILE A 21 -0.23 11.20 1.61
C ILE A 21 0.32 11.96 2.81
N PRO A 22 0.05 11.50 4.05
CA PRO A 22 0.62 12.14 5.23
C PRO A 22 2.15 12.04 5.26
N GLU A 23 2.80 13.01 5.88
CA GLU A 23 4.25 12.99 6.02
C GLU A 23 4.72 11.84 6.90
N GLU A 24 3.95 11.55 7.95
CA GLU A 24 4.25 10.44 8.86
C GLU A 24 3.29 9.29 8.58
N ILE A 25 3.85 8.17 8.17
CA ILE A 25 3.09 6.96 7.87
C ILE A 25 3.71 5.81 8.63
N GLU A 26 2.89 5.06 9.35
CA GLU A 26 3.36 3.83 9.98
C GLU A 26 3.91 2.88 8.93
N THR A 27 5.03 2.25 9.26
CA THR A 27 5.66 1.26 8.40
C THR A 27 5.50 -0.11 9.04
N SER A 28 5.09 -1.09 8.24
CA SER A 28 4.96 -2.47 8.69
C SER A 28 5.72 -3.39 7.76
N GLU A 29 6.36 -4.40 8.34
CA GLU A 29 7.03 -5.45 7.58
C GLU A 29 6.13 -6.67 7.57
N ILE A 30 5.86 -7.21 6.39
CA ILE A 30 5.08 -8.43 6.27
C ILE A 30 5.73 -9.38 5.28
N SER A 31 5.38 -10.67 5.40
CA SER A 31 5.89 -11.68 4.49
C SER A 31 5.27 -11.53 3.10
N PRO A 32 6.06 -11.65 2.03
CA PRO A 32 5.52 -11.65 0.67
C PRO A 32 4.95 -13.01 0.24
N ALA A 33 4.89 -13.98 1.14
CA ALA A 33 4.42 -15.33 0.82
C ALA A 33 2.97 -15.35 0.34
N GLU A 34 2.14 -14.47 0.88
CA GLU A 34 0.74 -14.36 0.48
C GLU A 34 0.41 -12.89 0.20
N PRO A 35 0.73 -12.41 -1.01
CA PRO A 35 0.60 -10.99 -1.33
C PRO A 35 -0.79 -10.56 -1.77
N ALA A 36 -1.81 -11.42 -1.70
CA ALA A 36 -3.16 -11.05 -2.06
C ALA A 36 -3.65 -9.86 -1.22
N ALA A 37 -4.29 -8.89 -1.87
CA ALA A 37 -4.67 -7.64 -1.25
C ALA A 37 -5.44 -7.82 0.06
N ALA A 38 -6.43 -8.71 0.10
CA ALA A 38 -7.21 -8.94 1.32
C ALA A 38 -6.34 -9.51 2.45
N ARG A 39 -5.44 -10.44 2.13
CA ARG A 39 -4.56 -11.02 3.15
C ARG A 39 -3.58 -9.99 3.69
N VAL A 40 -3.09 -9.11 2.83
CA VAL A 40 -2.20 -8.02 3.25
C VAL A 40 -2.91 -7.12 4.26
N LEU A 41 -4.17 -6.78 4.01
CA LEU A 41 -4.94 -5.94 4.93
C LEU A 41 -5.10 -6.61 6.30
N VAL A 42 -5.34 -7.91 6.33
CA VAL A 42 -5.45 -8.64 7.60
C VAL A 42 -4.09 -8.68 8.31
N ALA A 43 -3.04 -8.96 7.57
CA ALA A 43 -1.68 -9.02 8.13
C ALA A 43 -1.25 -7.67 8.72
N LEU A 44 -1.68 -6.57 8.13
CA LEU A 44 -1.38 -5.23 8.63
C LEU A 44 -2.28 -4.78 9.78
N GLY A 45 -3.32 -5.55 10.08
CA GLY A 45 -4.28 -5.16 11.10
C GLY A 45 -5.25 -4.08 10.65
N LEU A 46 -5.32 -3.81 9.35
CA LEU A 46 -6.24 -2.82 8.80
C LEU A 46 -7.64 -3.37 8.63
N ALA A 47 -7.77 -4.70 8.59
CA ALA A 47 -9.05 -5.39 8.58
C ALA A 47 -9.02 -6.46 9.66
N ALA A 48 -10.13 -6.64 10.35
CA ALA A 48 -10.23 -7.60 11.45
C ALA A 48 -10.34 -9.05 10.98
N SER A 49 -10.79 -9.26 9.74
CA SER A 49 -10.98 -10.59 9.18
C SER A 49 -10.84 -10.56 7.67
N MET A 50 -10.68 -11.74 7.08
CA MET A 50 -10.64 -11.85 5.61
C MET A 50 -11.94 -11.39 4.97
N ARG A 51 -13.05 -11.69 5.63
CA ARG A 51 -14.36 -11.27 5.13
C ARG A 51 -14.47 -9.75 5.05
N GLU A 52 -14.06 -9.07 6.10
CA GLU A 52 -14.04 -7.61 6.12
C GLU A 52 -13.08 -7.06 5.08
N ALA A 53 -11.88 -7.65 4.97
CA ALA A 53 -10.89 -7.21 4.00
C ALA A 53 -11.41 -7.33 2.57
N ARG A 54 -12.03 -8.46 2.23
CA ARG A 54 -12.61 -8.67 0.90
C ARG A 54 -13.70 -7.67 0.60
N ARG A 55 -14.55 -7.40 1.56
CA ARG A 55 -15.61 -6.42 1.39
C ARG A 55 -15.05 -5.03 1.12
N LYS A 56 -14.09 -4.60 1.90
CA LYS A 56 -13.49 -3.27 1.74
C LYS A 56 -12.79 -3.11 0.41
N VAL A 57 -12.08 -4.14 -0.04
CA VAL A 57 -11.42 -4.10 -1.34
C VAL A 57 -12.46 -4.04 -2.46
N ALA A 58 -13.51 -4.87 -2.38
CA ALA A 58 -14.55 -4.89 -3.39
C ALA A 58 -15.30 -3.55 -3.48
N GLU A 59 -15.41 -2.84 -2.37
CA GLU A 59 -16.04 -1.52 -2.32
C GLU A 59 -15.15 -0.42 -2.91
N GLY A 60 -13.90 -0.73 -3.24
CA GLY A 60 -12.97 0.26 -3.76
C GLY A 60 -12.30 1.11 -2.69
N ALA A 61 -12.28 0.64 -1.44
CA ALA A 61 -11.69 1.38 -0.33
C ALA A 61 -10.16 1.30 -0.32
N LEU A 62 -9.57 0.33 -1.02
CA LEU A 62 -8.13 0.14 -1.03
C LEU A 62 -7.47 0.83 -2.22
N SER A 63 -6.46 1.64 -1.93
CA SER A 63 -5.64 2.27 -2.96
C SER A 63 -4.18 1.95 -2.69
N LEU A 64 -3.41 1.77 -3.76
CA LEU A 64 -1.96 1.64 -3.71
C LEU A 64 -1.34 2.87 -4.32
N TYR A 65 -0.32 3.40 -3.67
CA TYR A 65 0.42 4.53 -4.19
C TYR A 65 1.74 4.02 -4.76
N GLU A 66 1.86 4.10 -6.07
CA GLU A 66 3.07 3.74 -6.80
C GLU A 66 3.60 4.98 -7.47
N ALA A 67 4.85 5.36 -7.19
CA ALA A 67 5.46 6.59 -7.71
C ALA A 67 4.61 7.83 -7.41
N GLY A 68 3.96 7.84 -6.25
CA GLY A 68 3.15 8.97 -5.80
C GLY A 68 1.76 9.05 -6.41
N GLN A 69 1.37 8.08 -7.23
CA GLN A 69 0.05 8.07 -7.87
C GLN A 69 -0.81 6.94 -7.31
N PRO A 70 -2.07 7.25 -6.95
CA PRO A 70 -2.96 6.23 -6.42
C PRO A 70 -3.55 5.35 -7.51
N ARG A 71 -3.70 4.07 -7.21
CA ARG A 71 -4.40 3.10 -8.05
C ARG A 71 -5.35 2.33 -7.16
N THR A 72 -6.62 2.31 -7.51
CA THR A 72 -7.62 1.58 -6.73
C THR A 72 -7.53 0.08 -7.03
N VAL A 73 -7.51 -0.73 -5.98
CA VAL A 73 -7.52 -2.18 -6.08
C VAL A 73 -8.91 -2.65 -5.69
N LYS A 74 -9.61 -3.28 -6.62
CA LYS A 74 -10.97 -3.77 -6.38
C LYS A 74 -11.08 -5.29 -6.29
N ASN A 75 -10.04 -6.00 -6.68
CA ASN A 75 -10.00 -7.45 -6.58
C ASN A 75 -9.26 -7.87 -5.31
N PRO A 76 -9.95 -8.46 -4.31
CA PRO A 76 -9.30 -8.86 -3.07
C PRO A 76 -8.26 -9.97 -3.24
N ASP A 77 -8.32 -10.70 -4.35
CA ASP A 77 -7.36 -11.76 -4.63
C ASP A 77 -6.18 -11.28 -5.48
N GLU A 78 -6.16 -10.00 -5.85
CA GLU A 78 -5.05 -9.45 -6.62
C GLU A 78 -3.75 -9.52 -5.82
N ALA A 79 -2.71 -10.10 -6.43
CA ALA A 79 -1.40 -10.15 -5.82
C ALA A 79 -0.71 -8.80 -5.96
N LEU A 80 -0.24 -8.25 -4.84
CA LEU A 80 0.48 -6.99 -4.85
C LEU A 80 1.93 -7.22 -5.27
N ASP A 81 2.54 -6.19 -5.84
CA ASP A 81 3.93 -6.26 -6.24
C ASP A 81 4.82 -6.25 -5.00
N VAL A 82 5.57 -7.32 -4.78
CA VAL A 82 6.44 -7.48 -3.61
C VAL A 82 7.90 -7.14 -3.91
N SER A 83 8.18 -6.62 -5.09
CA SER A 83 9.55 -6.29 -5.49
C SER A 83 10.08 -5.00 -4.86
N HIS A 84 9.19 -4.18 -4.33
CA HIS A 84 9.55 -2.92 -3.68
C HIS A 84 8.49 -2.56 -2.64
N GLU A 85 8.82 -1.62 -1.75
CA GLU A 85 7.86 -1.16 -0.75
C GLU A 85 6.72 -0.41 -1.43
N VAL A 86 5.54 -0.45 -0.80
CA VAL A 86 4.35 0.24 -1.30
C VAL A 86 3.68 0.99 -0.16
N ILE A 87 2.93 2.02 -0.52
CA ILE A 87 2.08 2.73 0.44
C ILE A 87 0.64 2.37 0.12
N LEU A 88 -0.08 1.89 1.12
CA LEU A 88 -1.50 1.55 1.01
C LEU A 88 -2.34 2.61 1.69
N ARG A 89 -3.52 2.82 1.14
CA ARG A 89 -4.56 3.57 1.83
C ARG A 89 -5.83 2.73 1.88
N LEU A 90 -6.34 2.48 3.08
CA LEU A 90 -7.63 1.84 3.27
C LEU A 90 -8.56 2.82 3.95
N GLY A 91 -9.51 3.37 3.20
CA GLY A 91 -10.34 4.46 3.68
C GLY A 91 -9.48 5.69 3.96
N ARG A 92 -9.33 6.04 5.23
CA ARG A 92 -8.50 7.17 5.65
C ARG A 92 -7.18 6.75 6.29
N LYS A 93 -6.91 5.45 6.33
CA LYS A 93 -5.70 4.92 6.97
C LYS A 93 -4.63 4.66 5.95
N PHE A 94 -3.45 5.14 6.23
CA PHE A 94 -2.28 4.93 5.39
C PHE A 94 -1.32 3.98 6.07
N ARG A 95 -0.63 3.16 5.28
CA ARG A 95 0.40 2.26 5.78
C ARG A 95 1.48 2.05 4.74
N ARG A 96 2.73 2.18 5.14
CA ARG A 96 3.85 1.79 4.30
C ARG A 96 4.13 0.31 4.55
N VAL A 97 4.20 -0.47 3.48
CA VAL A 97 4.44 -1.90 3.58
C VAL A 97 5.82 -2.21 3.04
N VAL A 98 6.63 -2.83 3.87
CA VAL A 98 7.95 -3.32 3.49
C VAL A 98 7.86 -4.85 3.46
N TRP A 99 8.28 -5.44 2.34
CA TRP A 99 8.22 -6.88 2.17
C TRP A 99 9.47 -7.53 2.75
N ASN A 100 9.25 -8.38 3.75
CA ASN A 100 10.34 -9.09 4.40
C ASN A 100 10.28 -10.57 3.98
N PRO A 101 11.23 -11.05 3.14
CA PRO A 101 11.19 -12.43 2.67
C PRO A 101 11.51 -13.47 3.75
N ARG A 102 11.97 -13.06 4.90
CA ARG A 102 12.25 -13.99 6.00
C ARG A 102 11.00 -14.18 6.84
N PRO A 103 10.63 -15.43 7.10
CA PRO A 103 9.49 -15.71 7.96
C PRO A 103 9.74 -15.32 9.40
#